data_68e87458fc6f4cc1e7975eca2fc3d10e
#
_entry.id   68e87458fc6f4cc1e7975eca2fc3d10e
#
_cell.length_a   1.000
_cell.length_b   1.000
_cell.length_c   1.000
_cell.angle_alpha   90.00
_cell.angle_beta   90.00
_cell.angle_gamma   90.00
#
_symmetry.space_group_name_H-M   'P 1'
#
loop_
_entity.id
_entity.type
_entity.pdbx_description
1 polymer ?
#
loop_
_entity_poly.entity_id
_entity_poly.type
_entity_poly.pdbx_seq_one_letter_code
_entity_poly.pdbx_strand_id
1 'polypeptide(L)'
;PLYSSAASDVYKRQEIHNAAAEPEIQQLCLLLNQMGAKISGIGTNILKIQGVENLGGVDSIKVIPDRIEAGTFLIAVAATGGRVRLNNVEPKHMESVTSLLKQSNIDIEIEKDSILVTSTGSDMKACNMETNEYPGFPTDLQAQWMLLMSLSIGDSTIKENIYFDRFTHILELNRLGCDVRLHKDHAVIKGDRSLIGADVMSTDIRASAALIIAALCAEGLTSISRVYHIDRGYDRIEEKLVKVGAKITRKK
;
A
#
# COMPACT_ATOMS: atom_id res chain seq x y z
N PRO A 1 39.88 15.43 -0.86
CA PRO A 1 39.36 14.57 0.20
C PRO A 1 37.85 14.73 0.34
N LEU A 2 37.13 13.72 -0.06
CA LEU A 2 35.64 13.65 -0.03
C LEU A 2 35.07 13.30 1.34
N TYR A 3 35.88 13.43 2.41
CA TYR A 3 35.47 12.95 3.75
C TYR A 3 34.99 14.05 4.70
N SER A 4 35.01 15.31 4.29
CA SER A 4 34.72 16.39 5.22
C SER A 4 33.24 16.78 5.28
N SER A 5 32.43 16.46 4.28
CA SER A 5 31.04 16.92 4.26
C SER A 5 30.12 16.15 5.21
N ALA A 6 30.22 14.83 5.25
CA ALA A 6 29.39 14.00 6.14
C ALA A 6 29.70 14.25 7.62
N ALA A 7 30.99 14.35 8.00
CA ALA A 7 31.38 14.63 9.38
C ALA A 7 31.03 16.05 9.83
N SER A 8 31.04 17.03 8.91
CA SER A 8 30.67 18.42 9.23
C SER A 8 29.17 18.62 9.40
N ASP A 9 28.34 17.75 8.82
CA ASP A 9 26.88 17.87 8.89
C ASP A 9 26.30 17.31 10.19
N VAL A 10 27.02 16.44 10.91
CA VAL A 10 26.64 15.93 12.23
C VAL A 10 26.42 17.03 13.26
N TYR A 11 27.13 18.15 13.14
CA TYR A 11 27.06 19.30 14.07
C TYR A 11 26.19 20.45 13.58
N LYS A 12 25.60 20.34 12.38
CA LYS A 12 24.77 21.41 11.82
C LYS A 12 23.30 21.19 12.13
N ARG A 13 22.58 22.29 12.25
CA ARG A 13 21.12 22.26 12.23
C ARG A 13 20.64 22.07 10.81
N GLN A 14 19.72 21.15 10.63
CA GLN A 14 19.01 20.94 9.37
C GLN A 14 17.53 21.20 9.55
N GLU A 15 16.92 21.82 8.57
CA GLU A 15 15.49 22.00 8.46
C GLU A 15 15.03 21.37 7.15
N ILE A 16 14.19 20.33 7.24
CA ILE A 16 13.63 19.65 6.09
C ILE A 16 12.21 20.20 5.90
N HIS A 17 12.01 20.95 4.82
CA HIS A 17 10.70 21.45 4.42
C HIS A 17 10.02 20.44 3.51
N ASN A 18 8.69 20.40 3.52
CA ASN A 18 7.88 19.38 2.88
C ASN A 18 8.29 17.96 3.29
N ALA A 19 8.51 17.81 4.60
CA ALA A 19 8.91 16.53 5.18
C ALA A 19 7.77 15.53 5.13
N ALA A 20 8.09 14.28 4.85
CA ALA A 20 7.15 13.17 4.90
C ALA A 20 6.59 13.00 6.31
N ALA A 21 5.26 12.92 6.43
CA ALA A 21 4.54 12.76 7.68
C ALA A 21 3.97 11.36 7.89
N GLU A 22 4.38 10.39 7.08
CA GLU A 22 3.97 9.00 7.15
C GLU A 22 4.32 8.40 8.52
N PRO A 23 3.47 7.51 9.07
CA PRO A 23 3.67 6.89 10.38
C PRO A 23 5.04 6.22 10.55
N GLU A 24 5.55 5.58 9.52
CA GLU A 24 6.87 4.94 9.51
C GLU A 24 8.01 5.95 9.63
N ILE A 25 7.87 7.15 9.07
CA ILE A 25 8.84 8.24 9.21
C ILE A 25 8.78 8.82 10.61
N GLN A 26 7.56 9.00 11.16
CA GLN A 26 7.38 9.43 12.54
C GLN A 26 8.04 8.45 13.52
N GLN A 27 7.80 7.13 13.32
CA GLN A 27 8.42 6.10 14.15
C GLN A 27 9.95 6.14 14.08
N LEU A 28 10.52 6.29 12.87
CA LEU A 28 11.97 6.41 12.71
C LEU A 28 12.52 7.62 13.50
N CYS A 29 11.88 8.78 13.40
CA CYS A 29 12.28 9.98 14.14
C CYS A 29 12.19 9.78 15.66
N LEU A 30 11.13 9.11 16.14
CA LEU A 30 10.95 8.78 17.55
C LEU A 30 12.02 7.79 18.04
N LEU A 31 12.35 6.77 17.25
CA LEU A 31 13.43 5.84 17.55
C LEU A 31 14.77 6.57 17.66
N LEU A 32 15.09 7.41 16.67
CA LEU A 32 16.32 8.19 16.67
C LEU A 32 16.41 9.12 17.89
N ASN A 33 15.29 9.74 18.30
CA ASN A 33 15.24 10.55 19.51
C ASN A 33 15.48 9.72 20.78
N GLN A 34 14.97 8.49 20.87
CA GLN A 34 15.31 7.57 21.97
C GLN A 34 16.80 7.19 21.98
N MET A 35 17.43 7.15 20.81
CA MET A 35 18.88 6.94 20.68
C MET A 35 19.72 8.19 20.99
N GLY A 36 19.09 9.33 21.29
CA GLY A 36 19.77 10.57 21.64
C GLY A 36 19.82 11.64 20.55
N ALA A 37 19.17 11.40 19.39
CA ALA A 37 18.99 12.45 18.39
C ALA A 37 18.10 13.58 18.92
N LYS A 38 18.16 14.74 18.26
CA LYS A 38 17.35 15.93 18.59
C LYS A 38 16.52 16.31 17.37
N ILE A 39 15.41 15.58 17.16
CA ILE A 39 14.48 15.80 16.05
C ILE A 39 13.17 16.34 16.61
N SER A 40 12.68 17.43 16.05
CA SER A 40 11.40 18.06 16.39
C SER A 40 10.58 18.33 15.13
N GLY A 41 9.27 18.63 15.29
CA GLY A 41 8.35 18.77 14.17
C GLY A 41 7.90 17.43 13.56
N ILE A 42 8.05 16.32 14.31
CA ILE A 42 7.67 14.98 13.87
C ILE A 42 6.16 14.94 13.55
N GLY A 43 5.82 14.40 12.38
CA GLY A 43 4.44 14.35 11.90
C GLY A 43 3.92 15.66 11.31
N THR A 44 4.80 16.66 11.12
CA THR A 44 4.49 17.90 10.40
C THR A 44 5.28 18.00 9.11
N ASN A 45 4.97 18.97 8.29
CA ASN A 45 5.69 19.23 7.02
C ASN A 45 7.07 19.88 7.22
N ILE A 46 7.52 20.14 8.45
CA ILE A 46 8.84 20.68 8.74
C ILE A 46 9.50 19.87 9.85
N LEU A 47 10.58 19.17 9.51
CA LEU A 47 11.43 18.51 10.49
C LEU A 47 12.66 19.37 10.79
N LYS A 48 12.96 19.53 12.08
CA LYS A 48 14.17 20.23 12.55
C LYS A 48 15.07 19.21 13.23
N ILE A 49 16.28 19.08 12.74
CA ILE A 49 17.27 18.14 13.23
C ILE A 49 18.46 18.92 13.75
N GLN A 50 18.77 18.74 15.02
CA GLN A 50 20.01 19.25 15.61
C GLN A 50 21.01 18.09 15.67
N GLY A 51 22.13 18.23 15.01
CA GLY A 51 23.21 17.24 15.01
C GLY A 51 23.72 16.95 16.41
N VAL A 52 24.11 15.71 16.66
CA VAL A 52 24.70 15.20 17.89
C VAL A 52 25.99 14.43 17.57
N GLU A 53 26.91 14.32 18.52
CA GLU A 53 28.18 13.62 18.28
C GLU A 53 27.98 12.13 18.07
N ASN A 54 27.13 11.50 18.86
CA ASN A 54 26.89 10.06 18.83
C ASN A 54 25.41 9.75 19.14
N LEU A 55 24.94 8.64 18.59
CA LEU A 55 23.68 8.03 18.96
C LEU A 55 23.96 6.84 19.88
N GLY A 56 23.17 6.69 20.93
CA GLY A 56 23.19 5.52 21.81
C GLY A 56 22.39 4.37 21.25
N GLY A 57 22.32 3.28 22.03
CA GLY A 57 21.39 2.17 21.78
C GLY A 57 20.04 2.40 22.44
N VAL A 58 19.06 1.57 22.09
CA VAL A 58 17.79 1.42 22.81
C VAL A 58 17.61 -0.08 23.17
N ASP A 59 17.03 -0.34 24.34
CA ASP A 59 16.84 -1.73 24.78
C ASP A 59 15.82 -2.49 23.92
N SER A 60 14.75 -1.81 23.52
CA SER A 60 13.73 -2.40 22.65
C SER A 60 12.90 -1.32 21.98
N ILE A 61 12.34 -1.66 20.84
CA ILE A 61 11.31 -0.88 20.15
C ILE A 61 10.24 -1.81 19.59
N LYS A 62 8.98 -1.43 19.76
CA LYS A 62 7.87 -2.08 19.05
C LYS A 62 7.66 -1.37 17.72
N VAL A 63 7.91 -2.09 16.62
CA VAL A 63 7.62 -1.57 15.26
C VAL A 63 6.10 -1.48 15.07
N ILE A 64 5.65 -0.38 14.46
CA ILE A 64 4.24 -0.19 14.12
C ILE A 64 3.77 -1.21 13.09
N PRO A 65 2.47 -1.56 13.06
CA PRO A 65 1.92 -2.44 12.03
C PRO A 65 2.10 -1.86 10.61
N ASP A 66 2.33 -2.74 9.65
CA ASP A 66 2.42 -2.35 8.24
C ASP A 66 1.03 -2.01 7.68
N ARG A 67 0.77 -0.71 7.50
CA ARG A 67 -0.49 -0.19 6.95
C ARG A 67 -0.71 -0.57 5.49
N ILE A 68 0.36 -0.81 4.73
CA ILE A 68 0.26 -1.16 3.31
C ILE A 68 -0.06 -2.65 3.14
N GLU A 69 0.56 -3.52 3.93
CA GLU A 69 0.14 -4.92 3.97
C GLU A 69 -1.32 -5.04 4.41
N ALA A 70 -1.71 -4.36 5.48
CA ALA A 70 -3.08 -4.36 5.97
C ALA A 70 -4.07 -3.85 4.91
N GLY A 71 -3.77 -2.73 4.24
CA GLY A 71 -4.59 -2.19 3.14
C GLY A 71 -4.72 -3.16 1.96
N THR A 72 -3.65 -3.87 1.64
CA THR A 72 -3.66 -4.90 0.59
C THR A 72 -4.64 -6.04 0.94
N PHE A 73 -4.66 -6.51 2.20
CA PHE A 73 -5.63 -7.52 2.64
C PHE A 73 -7.06 -7.00 2.68
N LEU A 74 -7.30 -5.75 3.10
CA LEU A 74 -8.64 -5.14 3.03
C LEU A 74 -9.16 -5.12 1.60
N ILE A 75 -8.33 -4.69 0.64
CA ILE A 75 -8.69 -4.66 -0.79
C ILE A 75 -8.87 -6.09 -1.34
N ALA A 76 -8.05 -7.05 -0.93
CA ALA A 76 -8.20 -8.43 -1.34
C ALA A 76 -9.57 -9.00 -0.94
N VAL A 77 -10.00 -8.78 0.31
CA VAL A 77 -11.33 -9.22 0.78
C VAL A 77 -12.45 -8.46 0.06
N ALA A 78 -12.27 -7.16 -0.15
CA ALA A 78 -13.23 -6.35 -0.92
C ALA A 78 -13.45 -6.97 -2.31
N ALA A 79 -12.39 -7.34 -3.01
CA ALA A 79 -12.42 -7.87 -4.38
C ALA A 79 -12.94 -9.31 -4.48
N THR A 80 -12.54 -10.18 -3.54
CA THR A 80 -12.87 -11.62 -3.59
C THR A 80 -14.16 -11.99 -2.86
N GLY A 81 -14.70 -11.07 -2.05
CA GLY A 81 -15.77 -11.35 -1.12
C GLY A 81 -15.31 -12.10 0.13
N GLY A 82 -16.16 -12.14 1.13
CA GLY A 82 -15.91 -12.81 2.39
C GLY A 82 -15.91 -11.88 3.60
N ARG A 83 -15.46 -12.41 4.75
CA ARG A 83 -15.39 -11.67 6.01
C ARG A 83 -14.09 -11.99 6.73
N VAL A 84 -13.23 -10.99 6.92
CA VAL A 84 -11.91 -11.15 7.55
C VAL A 84 -11.67 -10.05 8.57
N ARG A 85 -11.13 -10.45 9.74
CA ARG A 85 -10.64 -9.52 10.75
C ARG A 85 -9.14 -9.41 10.67
N LEU A 86 -8.64 -8.20 10.48
CA LEU A 86 -7.22 -7.87 10.60
C LEU A 86 -6.96 -7.43 12.05
N ASN A 87 -6.14 -8.17 12.75
CA ASN A 87 -5.72 -7.86 14.12
C ASN A 87 -4.33 -7.22 14.15
N ASN A 88 -4.02 -6.54 15.26
CA ASN A 88 -2.74 -5.85 15.44
C ASN A 88 -2.47 -4.83 14.34
N VAL A 89 -3.45 -4.05 13.96
CA VAL A 89 -3.35 -2.92 13.04
C VAL A 89 -3.50 -1.60 13.81
N GLU A 90 -3.08 -0.50 13.21
CA GLU A 90 -3.38 0.84 13.71
C GLU A 90 -4.37 1.51 12.75
N PRO A 91 -5.67 1.48 13.08
CA PRO A 91 -6.72 1.95 12.16
C PRO A 91 -6.57 3.40 11.72
N LYS A 92 -6.01 4.26 12.58
CA LYS A 92 -5.75 5.67 12.28
C LYS A 92 -4.77 5.85 11.12
N HIS A 93 -3.86 4.90 10.91
CA HIS A 93 -2.92 4.95 9.80
C HIS A 93 -3.57 4.62 8.44
N MET A 94 -4.84 4.22 8.44
CA MET A 94 -5.56 3.71 7.27
C MET A 94 -6.87 4.45 7.00
N GLU A 95 -7.11 5.60 7.62
CA GLU A 95 -8.38 6.32 7.52
C GLU A 95 -8.79 6.65 6.08
N SER A 96 -7.85 7.07 5.23
CA SER A 96 -8.11 7.34 3.81
C SER A 96 -8.56 6.09 3.06
N VAL A 97 -7.93 4.94 3.33
CA VAL A 97 -8.24 3.66 2.68
C VAL A 97 -9.60 3.13 3.14
N THR A 98 -9.83 3.09 4.46
CA THR A 98 -11.10 2.59 5.01
C THR A 98 -12.28 3.48 4.63
N SER A 99 -12.07 4.79 4.52
CA SER A 99 -13.10 5.74 4.07
C SER A 99 -13.50 5.50 2.61
N LEU A 100 -12.53 5.29 1.71
CA LEU A 100 -12.80 4.98 0.31
C LEU A 100 -13.45 3.60 0.13
N LEU A 101 -13.03 2.59 0.91
CA LEU A 101 -13.69 1.28 0.90
C LEU A 101 -15.16 1.40 1.31
N LYS A 102 -15.49 2.18 2.34
CA LYS A 102 -16.89 2.45 2.73
C LYS A 102 -17.67 3.17 1.62
N GLN A 103 -17.05 4.13 0.94
CA GLN A 103 -17.67 4.81 -0.21
C GLN A 103 -17.95 3.84 -1.37
N SER A 104 -17.09 2.83 -1.53
CA SER A 104 -17.25 1.75 -2.51
C SER A 104 -18.25 0.65 -2.07
N ASN A 105 -19.07 0.89 -1.04
CA ASN A 105 -20.07 -0.05 -0.53
C ASN A 105 -19.47 -1.30 0.15
N ILE A 106 -18.27 -1.16 0.73
CA ILE A 106 -17.64 -2.22 1.54
C ILE A 106 -17.93 -1.97 3.02
N ASP A 107 -18.37 -3.00 3.71
CA ASP A 107 -18.63 -2.91 5.14
C ASP A 107 -17.33 -3.01 5.94
N ILE A 108 -17.03 -1.96 6.70
CA ILE A 108 -15.81 -1.81 7.50
C ILE A 108 -16.18 -1.44 8.94
N GLU A 109 -15.93 -2.35 9.85
CA GLU A 109 -16.02 -2.12 11.29
C GLU A 109 -14.63 -1.87 11.87
N ILE A 110 -14.46 -0.76 12.58
CA ILE A 110 -13.18 -0.33 13.15
C ILE A 110 -13.23 -0.49 14.67
N GLU A 111 -12.28 -1.22 15.22
CA GLU A 111 -12.06 -1.38 16.65
C GLU A 111 -10.72 -0.72 17.04
N LYS A 112 -10.31 -0.84 18.29
CA LYS A 112 -9.12 -0.16 18.82
C LYS A 112 -7.82 -0.52 18.07
N ASP A 113 -7.63 -1.80 17.78
CA ASP A 113 -6.43 -2.37 17.16
C ASP A 113 -6.76 -3.44 16.12
N SER A 114 -7.97 -3.41 15.61
CA SER A 114 -8.43 -4.32 14.56
C SER A 114 -9.40 -3.64 13.58
N ILE A 115 -9.48 -4.19 12.38
CA ILE A 115 -10.42 -3.81 11.33
C ILE A 115 -11.08 -5.09 10.83
N LEU A 116 -12.42 -5.13 10.87
CA LEU A 116 -13.21 -6.18 10.24
C LEU A 116 -13.72 -5.66 8.90
N VAL A 117 -13.45 -6.40 7.85
CA VAL A 117 -13.95 -6.12 6.50
C VAL A 117 -14.92 -7.21 6.09
N THR A 118 -16.05 -6.82 5.51
CA THR A 118 -17.05 -7.73 4.93
C THR A 118 -17.43 -7.23 3.54
N SER A 119 -17.43 -8.12 2.56
CA SER A 119 -17.80 -7.84 1.17
C SER A 119 -18.50 -9.02 0.54
N THR A 120 -19.39 -8.76 -0.41
CA THR A 120 -19.98 -9.77 -1.29
C THR A 120 -19.07 -10.09 -2.47
N GLY A 121 -18.11 -9.21 -2.78
CA GLY A 121 -17.27 -9.30 -3.96
C GLY A 121 -17.94 -8.86 -5.27
N SER A 122 -19.20 -8.39 -5.24
CA SER A 122 -19.98 -8.16 -6.47
C SER A 122 -20.80 -6.86 -6.52
N ASP A 123 -21.00 -6.18 -5.40
CA ASP A 123 -21.84 -4.97 -5.30
C ASP A 123 -21.05 -3.69 -4.99
N MET A 124 -19.76 -3.74 -5.24
CA MET A 124 -18.85 -2.61 -5.06
C MET A 124 -19.16 -1.49 -6.06
N LYS A 125 -19.10 -0.26 -5.59
CA LYS A 125 -19.29 0.95 -6.42
C LYS A 125 -17.96 1.58 -6.77
N ALA A 126 -17.81 1.97 -8.02
CA ALA A 126 -16.62 2.69 -8.48
C ALA A 126 -16.51 4.05 -7.79
N CYS A 127 -15.30 4.39 -7.37
CA CYS A 127 -14.94 5.66 -6.74
C CYS A 127 -13.69 6.24 -7.40
N ASN A 128 -13.71 7.53 -7.71
CA ASN A 128 -12.49 8.22 -8.11
C ASN A 128 -11.52 8.32 -6.93
N MET A 129 -10.23 8.26 -7.22
CA MET A 129 -9.19 8.33 -6.20
C MET A 129 -7.99 9.13 -6.70
N GLU A 130 -7.40 9.90 -5.80
CA GLU A 130 -6.10 10.54 -6.00
C GLU A 130 -5.14 10.12 -4.90
N THR A 131 -3.91 9.77 -5.28
CA THR A 131 -2.85 9.54 -4.31
C THR A 131 -2.36 10.87 -3.76
N ASN A 132 -2.08 10.92 -2.47
CA ASN A 132 -1.53 12.11 -1.81
C ASN A 132 -0.62 11.68 -0.66
N GLU A 133 0.22 12.62 -0.21
CA GLU A 133 1.02 12.43 1.01
C GLU A 133 0.09 12.13 2.19
N TYR A 134 0.64 11.41 3.19
CA TYR A 134 -0.10 11.08 4.40
C TYR A 134 -0.66 12.36 5.09
N PRO A 135 -1.95 12.36 5.49
CA PRO A 135 -2.87 11.22 5.62
C PRO A 135 -3.73 10.91 4.39
N GLY A 136 -3.36 11.36 3.20
CA GLY A 136 -4.03 11.04 1.96
C GLY A 136 -3.92 9.55 1.56
N PHE A 137 -4.52 9.18 0.41
CA PHE A 137 -4.47 7.80 -0.06
C PHE A 137 -3.05 7.44 -0.52
N PRO A 138 -2.46 6.35 0.02
CA PRO A 138 -1.08 6.02 -0.26
C PRO A 138 -0.87 5.51 -1.68
N THR A 139 0.13 6.04 -2.38
CA THR A 139 0.55 5.57 -3.71
C THR A 139 0.86 4.06 -3.71
N ASP A 140 1.26 3.50 -2.58
CA ASP A 140 1.58 2.08 -2.42
C ASP A 140 0.36 1.14 -2.50
N LEU A 141 -0.85 1.66 -2.43
CA LEU A 141 -2.10 0.91 -2.63
C LEU A 141 -2.80 1.26 -3.96
N GLN A 142 -2.20 2.11 -4.80
CA GLN A 142 -2.78 2.56 -6.06
C GLN A 142 -3.09 1.40 -7.01
N ALA A 143 -2.15 0.46 -7.19
CA ALA A 143 -2.33 -0.68 -8.10
C ALA A 143 -3.44 -1.64 -7.63
N GLN A 144 -3.51 -1.91 -6.33
CA GLN A 144 -4.55 -2.74 -5.72
C GLN A 144 -5.92 -2.05 -5.83
N TRP A 145 -5.97 -0.73 -5.62
CA TRP A 145 -7.19 0.05 -5.79
C TRP A 145 -7.68 0.06 -7.24
N MET A 146 -6.76 0.19 -8.21
CA MET A 146 -7.06 0.13 -9.64
C MET A 146 -7.72 -1.19 -10.03
N LEU A 147 -7.20 -2.31 -9.50
CA LEU A 147 -7.82 -3.61 -9.69
C LEU A 147 -9.23 -3.65 -9.10
N LEU A 148 -9.43 -3.18 -7.85
CA LEU A 148 -10.75 -3.16 -7.20
C LEU A 148 -11.76 -2.37 -8.04
N MET A 149 -11.35 -1.24 -8.57
CA MET A 149 -12.21 -0.41 -9.43
C MET A 149 -12.56 -1.09 -10.76
N SER A 150 -11.66 -1.92 -11.29
CA SER A 150 -11.97 -2.72 -12.50
C SER A 150 -13.09 -3.75 -12.27
N LEU A 151 -13.26 -4.21 -11.04
CA LEU A 151 -14.31 -5.15 -10.64
C LEU A 151 -15.60 -4.43 -10.16
N SER A 152 -15.52 -3.13 -9.87
CA SER A 152 -16.61 -2.35 -9.28
C SER A 152 -17.63 -1.90 -10.33
N ILE A 153 -18.87 -1.67 -9.90
CA ILE A 153 -19.95 -1.17 -10.76
C ILE A 153 -19.70 0.30 -11.11
N GLY A 154 -19.57 0.59 -12.40
CA GLY A 154 -19.32 1.91 -12.96
C GLY A 154 -17.86 2.21 -13.25
N ASP A 155 -17.61 3.35 -13.89
CA ASP A 155 -16.27 3.79 -14.29
C ASP A 155 -15.64 4.67 -13.21
N SER A 156 -14.32 4.67 -13.16
CA SER A 156 -13.56 5.50 -12.21
C SER A 156 -12.29 6.07 -12.81
N THR A 157 -11.72 7.04 -12.10
CA THR A 157 -10.46 7.69 -12.47
C THR A 157 -9.50 7.63 -11.28
N ILE A 158 -8.27 7.28 -11.55
CA ILE A 158 -7.17 7.31 -10.59
C ILE A 158 -6.14 8.33 -11.06
N LYS A 159 -5.85 9.31 -10.21
CA LYS A 159 -4.77 10.27 -10.42
C LYS A 159 -3.62 9.95 -9.46
N GLU A 160 -2.41 9.86 -10.03
CA GLU A 160 -1.19 9.60 -9.25
C GLU A 160 -0.41 10.91 -9.07
N ASN A 161 -0.38 11.42 -7.83
CA ASN A 161 0.27 12.69 -7.51
C ASN A 161 1.63 12.52 -6.82
N ILE A 162 2.01 11.29 -6.43
CA ILE A 162 3.24 11.02 -5.68
C ILE A 162 4.34 10.42 -6.55
N TYR A 163 4.02 9.37 -7.30
CA TYR A 163 4.98 8.68 -8.17
C TYR A 163 4.42 8.55 -9.57
N PHE A 164 4.62 9.57 -10.39
CA PHE A 164 3.99 9.78 -11.70
C PHE A 164 4.14 8.61 -12.69
N ASP A 165 5.19 7.80 -12.58
CA ASP A 165 5.43 6.65 -13.46
C ASP A 165 4.87 5.32 -12.91
N ARG A 166 4.07 5.35 -11.82
CA ARG A 166 3.53 4.13 -11.18
C ARG A 166 2.30 3.57 -11.92
N PHE A 167 2.47 3.27 -13.19
CA PHE A 167 1.41 2.69 -14.03
C PHE A 167 1.86 1.45 -14.82
N THR A 168 3.05 0.93 -14.57
CA THR A 168 3.62 -0.22 -15.29
C THR A 168 2.77 -1.49 -15.17
N HIS A 169 2.00 -1.64 -14.10
CA HIS A 169 1.10 -2.76 -13.84
C HIS A 169 -0.15 -2.78 -14.74
N ILE A 170 -0.51 -1.66 -15.38
CA ILE A 170 -1.69 -1.57 -16.25
C ILE A 170 -1.67 -2.62 -17.35
N LEU A 171 -0.51 -2.82 -18.00
CA LEU A 171 -0.38 -3.78 -19.08
C LEU A 171 -0.71 -5.21 -18.61
N GLU A 172 -0.24 -5.58 -17.44
CA GLU A 172 -0.45 -6.91 -16.88
C GLU A 172 -1.87 -7.08 -16.34
N LEU A 173 -2.49 -6.04 -15.75
CA LEU A 173 -3.90 -6.07 -15.37
C LEU A 173 -4.82 -6.19 -16.58
N ASN A 174 -4.51 -5.49 -17.67
CA ASN A 174 -5.29 -5.57 -18.92
C ASN A 174 -5.18 -6.97 -19.57
N ARG A 175 -4.06 -7.68 -19.38
CA ARG A 175 -3.95 -9.10 -19.82
C ARG A 175 -4.89 -10.03 -19.06
N LEU A 176 -5.21 -9.71 -17.81
CA LEU A 176 -6.20 -10.44 -17.01
C LEU A 176 -7.65 -10.03 -17.31
N GLY A 177 -7.87 -9.04 -18.19
CA GLY A 177 -9.21 -8.62 -18.61
C GLY A 177 -9.68 -7.28 -18.04
N CYS A 178 -8.85 -6.56 -17.30
CA CYS A 178 -9.15 -5.17 -16.96
C CYS A 178 -9.21 -4.31 -18.24
N ASP A 179 -9.93 -3.19 -18.19
CA ASP A 179 -9.90 -2.15 -19.24
C ASP A 179 -9.48 -0.84 -18.59
N VAL A 180 -8.16 -0.68 -18.46
CA VAL A 180 -7.54 0.50 -17.89
C VAL A 180 -6.79 1.24 -19.00
N ARG A 181 -7.07 2.54 -19.13
CA ARG A 181 -6.45 3.42 -20.13
C ARG A 181 -5.72 4.55 -19.43
N LEU A 182 -4.41 4.60 -19.67
CA LEU A 182 -3.56 5.67 -19.15
C LEU A 182 -3.71 6.90 -20.04
N HIS A 183 -4.06 8.01 -19.42
CA HIS A 183 -3.96 9.35 -19.94
C HIS A 183 -2.78 10.07 -19.27
N LYS A 184 -2.40 11.22 -19.77
CA LYS A 184 -1.17 11.93 -19.40
C LYS A 184 -0.85 11.93 -17.90
N ASP A 185 -1.84 12.16 -17.04
CA ASP A 185 -1.69 12.34 -15.58
C ASP A 185 -2.64 11.48 -14.74
N HIS A 186 -3.47 10.66 -15.40
CA HIS A 186 -4.45 9.80 -14.72
C HIS A 186 -4.77 8.55 -15.53
N ALA A 187 -5.27 7.54 -14.86
CA ALA A 187 -5.81 6.33 -15.47
C ALA A 187 -7.34 6.35 -15.40
N VAL A 188 -8.00 6.02 -16.51
CA VAL A 188 -9.45 5.77 -16.57
C VAL A 188 -9.68 4.27 -16.54
N ILE A 189 -10.50 3.82 -15.61
CA ILE A 189 -10.81 2.41 -15.37
C ILE A 189 -12.26 2.16 -15.74
N LYS A 190 -12.49 1.22 -16.65
CA LYS A 190 -13.81 0.67 -16.93
C LYS A 190 -14.12 -0.42 -15.91
N GLY A 191 -15.20 -0.25 -15.17
CA GLY A 191 -15.66 -1.21 -14.19
C GLY A 191 -16.43 -2.39 -14.80
N ASP A 192 -17.07 -3.17 -13.93
CA ASP A 192 -17.90 -4.36 -14.29
C ASP A 192 -17.13 -5.41 -15.13
N ARG A 193 -15.83 -5.57 -14.87
CA ARG A 193 -15.00 -6.51 -15.64
C ARG A 193 -14.98 -7.89 -14.99
N SER A 194 -15.11 -8.91 -15.80
CA SER A 194 -14.79 -10.29 -15.42
C SER A 194 -13.35 -10.59 -15.81
N LEU A 195 -12.55 -11.07 -14.85
CA LEU A 195 -11.15 -11.37 -15.08
C LEU A 195 -10.98 -12.82 -15.54
N ILE A 196 -9.98 -13.03 -16.39
CA ILE A 196 -9.63 -14.34 -16.95
C ILE A 196 -8.18 -14.64 -16.63
N GLY A 197 -7.90 -15.88 -16.24
CA GLY A 197 -6.55 -16.35 -15.93
C GLY A 197 -5.59 -16.18 -17.11
N ALA A 198 -4.40 -15.69 -16.84
CA ALA A 198 -3.36 -15.43 -17.84
C ALA A 198 -1.95 -15.59 -17.22
N ASP A 199 -0.95 -15.73 -18.09
CA ASP A 199 0.45 -15.64 -17.71
C ASP A 199 0.83 -14.15 -17.64
N VAL A 200 1.20 -13.68 -16.45
CA VAL A 200 1.56 -12.28 -16.18
C VAL A 200 2.91 -12.18 -15.47
N MET A 201 3.50 -11.00 -15.51
CA MET A 201 4.82 -10.76 -14.96
C MET A 201 4.77 -9.64 -13.92
N SER A 202 5.28 -9.92 -12.74
CA SER A 202 5.47 -8.90 -11.71
C SER A 202 6.57 -7.91 -12.11
N THR A 203 6.29 -6.63 -12.04
CA THR A 203 7.23 -5.55 -12.35
C THR A 203 7.86 -4.91 -11.11
N ASP A 204 7.11 -4.90 -9.99
CA ASP A 204 7.52 -4.35 -8.71
C ASP A 204 6.66 -4.92 -7.56
N ILE A 205 6.95 -4.52 -6.32
CA ILE A 205 6.25 -5.02 -5.11
C ILE A 205 4.73 -4.77 -5.19
N ARG A 206 4.31 -3.58 -5.60
CA ARG A 206 2.90 -3.14 -5.55
C ARG A 206 2.11 -3.73 -6.72
N ALA A 207 2.72 -3.77 -7.90
CA ALA A 207 2.20 -4.52 -9.04
C ALA A 207 2.01 -6.00 -8.67
N SER A 208 2.98 -6.63 -8.00
CA SER A 208 2.87 -8.03 -7.54
C SER A 208 1.64 -8.25 -6.67
N ALA A 209 1.40 -7.37 -5.69
CA ALA A 209 0.25 -7.49 -4.79
C ALA A 209 -1.08 -7.36 -5.55
N ALA A 210 -1.18 -6.40 -6.48
CA ALA A 210 -2.37 -6.23 -7.31
C ALA A 210 -2.61 -7.44 -8.22
N LEU A 211 -1.57 -8.00 -8.84
CA LEU A 211 -1.67 -9.19 -9.70
C LEU A 211 -2.07 -10.45 -8.92
N ILE A 212 -1.61 -10.61 -7.68
CA ILE A 212 -2.06 -11.70 -6.80
C ILE A 212 -3.55 -11.58 -6.53
N ILE A 213 -4.04 -10.38 -6.16
CA ILE A 213 -5.47 -10.17 -5.91
C ILE A 213 -6.28 -10.40 -7.19
N ALA A 214 -5.80 -9.89 -8.35
CA ALA A 214 -6.44 -10.10 -9.64
C ALA A 214 -6.56 -11.59 -9.98
N ALA A 215 -5.49 -12.37 -9.75
CA ALA A 215 -5.47 -13.81 -9.96
C ALA A 215 -6.47 -14.56 -9.07
N LEU A 216 -6.73 -14.08 -7.85
CA LEU A 216 -7.74 -14.67 -6.96
C LEU A 216 -9.18 -14.40 -7.43
N CYS A 217 -9.40 -13.34 -8.23
CA CYS A 217 -10.69 -12.96 -8.79
C CYS A 217 -10.90 -13.53 -10.21
N ALA A 218 -9.85 -14.00 -10.88
CA ALA A 218 -9.90 -14.44 -12.28
C ALA A 218 -10.43 -15.87 -12.43
N GLU A 219 -11.21 -16.12 -13.48
CA GLU A 219 -11.58 -17.46 -13.87
C GLU A 219 -10.41 -18.19 -14.53
N GLY A 220 -10.17 -19.44 -14.15
CA GLY A 220 -9.09 -20.26 -14.70
C GLY A 220 -7.80 -20.18 -13.91
N LEU A 221 -6.68 -20.42 -14.56
CA LEU A 221 -5.37 -20.45 -13.95
C LEU A 221 -4.58 -19.18 -14.32
N THR A 222 -4.05 -18.53 -13.33
CA THR A 222 -3.08 -17.42 -13.51
C THR A 222 -1.70 -17.87 -13.07
N SER A 223 -0.70 -17.63 -13.90
CA SER A 223 0.72 -17.79 -13.52
C SER A 223 1.37 -16.41 -13.40
N ILE A 224 1.98 -16.15 -12.27
CA ILE A 224 2.71 -14.89 -12.03
C ILE A 224 4.21 -15.19 -11.97
N SER A 225 4.97 -14.64 -12.90
CA SER A 225 6.42 -14.75 -12.93
C SER A 225 7.10 -13.59 -12.16
N ARG A 226 8.39 -13.73 -11.87
CA ARG A 226 9.22 -12.74 -11.14
C ARG A 226 8.68 -12.38 -9.75
N VAL A 227 8.08 -13.34 -9.06
CA VAL A 227 7.44 -13.14 -7.74
C VAL A 227 8.41 -12.75 -6.61
N TYR A 228 9.72 -12.79 -6.85
CA TYR A 228 10.72 -12.30 -5.88
C TYR A 228 10.54 -10.81 -5.53
N HIS A 229 9.85 -10.04 -6.37
CA HIS A 229 9.51 -8.66 -6.05
C HIS A 229 8.59 -8.55 -4.83
N ILE A 230 7.62 -9.46 -4.67
CA ILE A 230 6.69 -9.43 -3.54
C ILE A 230 7.39 -9.69 -2.21
N ASP A 231 8.42 -10.53 -2.20
CA ASP A 231 9.16 -10.92 -0.98
C ASP A 231 9.88 -9.74 -0.30
N ARG A 232 10.07 -8.65 -1.02
CA ARG A 232 10.69 -7.44 -0.49
C ARG A 232 9.78 -6.64 0.45
N GLY A 233 8.47 -6.88 0.43
CA GLY A 233 7.50 -6.14 1.24
C GLY A 233 6.39 -6.97 1.85
N TYR A 234 6.29 -8.27 1.52
CA TYR A 234 5.26 -9.15 2.06
C TYR A 234 5.88 -10.48 2.50
N ASP A 235 5.86 -10.73 3.80
CA ASP A 235 6.36 -11.99 4.34
C ASP A 235 5.38 -13.12 4.05
N ARG A 236 5.76 -14.03 3.13
CA ARG A 236 5.02 -15.26 2.77
C ARG A 236 3.52 -15.00 2.55
N ILE A 237 3.21 -14.04 1.67
CA ILE A 237 1.83 -13.63 1.40
C ILE A 237 0.95 -14.80 0.97
N GLU A 238 1.49 -15.76 0.20
CA GLU A 238 0.78 -16.96 -0.24
C GLU A 238 0.32 -17.82 0.93
N GLU A 239 1.14 -17.99 1.97
CA GLU A 239 0.77 -18.76 3.17
C GLU A 239 -0.34 -18.05 3.98
N LYS A 240 -0.27 -16.71 4.07
CA LYS A 240 -1.30 -15.92 4.74
C LYS A 240 -2.63 -16.01 4.00
N LEU A 241 -2.61 -15.91 2.67
CA LEU A 241 -3.80 -16.02 1.82
C LEU A 241 -4.42 -17.42 1.87
N VAL A 242 -3.60 -18.49 1.83
CA VAL A 242 -4.09 -19.87 1.97
C VAL A 242 -4.83 -20.08 3.30
N LYS A 243 -4.36 -19.49 4.41
CA LYS A 243 -5.02 -19.60 5.73
C LYS A 243 -6.42 -18.98 5.76
N VAL A 244 -6.72 -18.04 4.86
CA VAL A 244 -8.05 -17.43 4.72
C VAL A 244 -8.84 -17.99 3.52
N GLY A 245 -8.38 -19.09 2.92
CA GLY A 245 -9.15 -19.85 1.93
C GLY A 245 -8.72 -19.66 0.46
N ALA A 246 -7.69 -18.88 0.18
CA ALA A 246 -7.20 -18.70 -1.19
C ALA A 246 -6.56 -19.98 -1.75
N LYS A 247 -6.77 -20.22 -3.04
CA LYS A 247 -6.13 -21.31 -3.80
C LYS A 247 -4.91 -20.79 -4.53
N ILE A 248 -3.81 -20.71 -3.86
CA ILE A 248 -2.53 -20.19 -4.38
C ILE A 248 -1.40 -21.13 -4.00
N THR A 249 -0.45 -21.33 -4.91
CA THR A 249 0.76 -22.12 -4.66
C THR A 249 1.98 -21.41 -5.23
N ARG A 250 3.10 -21.48 -4.53
CA ARG A 250 4.38 -21.01 -5.02
C ARG A 250 5.16 -22.16 -5.61
N LYS A 251 5.60 -22.01 -6.86
CA LYS A 251 6.53 -22.94 -7.49
C LYS A 251 7.95 -22.39 -7.33
N LYS A 252 8.90 -23.29 -7.05
CA LYS A 252 10.35 -22.98 -6.98
C LYS A 252 10.94 -22.89 -8.37
#